data_9c1d4382e71b7b1cd990d7b69b60e8b3
#
_entry.id   9c1d4382e71b7b1cd990d7b69b60e8b3
#
_cell.length_a   1.000
_cell.length_b   1.000
_cell.length_c   1.000
_cell.angle_alpha   90.00
_cell.angle_beta   90.00
_cell.angle_gamma   90.00
#
_symmetry.space_group_name_H-M   'P 1'
#
loop_
_entity.id
_entity.type
_entity.pdbx_description
1 polymer ?
#
loop_
_entity_poly.entity_id
_entity_poly.type
_entity_poly.pdbx_seq_one_letter_code
_entity_poly.pdbx_strand_id
1 'polypeptide(L)'
;MKEENATSIEYFRDFRRVADLINGVIFHGKQIVRECDLQEQNPVLHDVTKKNDKVSAIENTPDLSVMVTVGKGKFLLMIQGQTIEHYVMPVRVLHEKGTDYYNQWKRLQKIHKEAGDLKNGEEYLSGARKRDKFYPVIHIVIYFGRKRWKAARKMDDLFRTEIFPEELKRLFVEKSLVIFEMRHFKNEEWFQTDLRQVCGFLKRTNDRTKLKLYIEENQKVFSNLPEDAYDFLAVMAGIRNLQLIKQKIQTEGGGFDM
;
A
#
# COMPACT_ATOMS: atom_id res chain seq x y z
N MET A 1 -4.23 15.30 -6.03
CA MET A 1 -4.86 14.02 -5.54
C MET A 1 -5.09 13.00 -6.63
N LYS A 2 -5.84 13.27 -7.73
CA LYS A 2 -6.04 12.24 -8.80
C LYS A 2 -4.75 11.87 -9.53
N GLU A 3 -3.93 12.86 -9.86
CA GLU A 3 -2.63 12.68 -10.55
C GLU A 3 -1.63 11.93 -9.66
N GLU A 4 -1.52 12.31 -8.40
CA GLU A 4 -0.62 11.66 -7.42
C GLU A 4 -0.99 10.19 -7.21
N ASN A 5 -2.29 9.87 -7.11
CA ASN A 5 -2.73 8.48 -6.98
C ASN A 5 -2.43 7.68 -8.26
N ALA A 6 -2.72 8.23 -9.45
CA ALA A 6 -2.46 7.55 -10.72
C ALA A 6 -0.97 7.23 -10.89
N THR A 7 -0.10 8.22 -10.62
CA THR A 7 1.36 8.05 -10.73
C THR A 7 1.89 7.07 -9.68
N SER A 8 1.32 7.07 -8.47
CA SER A 8 1.66 6.10 -7.43
C SER A 8 1.31 4.67 -7.84
N ILE A 9 0.10 4.47 -8.40
CA ILE A 9 -0.34 3.16 -8.90
C ILE A 9 0.62 2.68 -10.00
N GLU A 10 0.93 3.53 -10.96
CA GLU A 10 1.81 3.18 -12.08
C GLU A 10 3.21 2.78 -11.60
N TYR A 11 3.79 3.55 -10.67
CA TYR A 11 5.08 3.23 -10.07
C TYR A 11 5.09 1.89 -9.34
N PHE A 12 4.03 1.55 -8.60
CA PHE A 12 3.91 0.27 -7.87
C PHE A 12 3.31 -0.87 -8.70
N ARG A 13 3.07 -0.71 -10.00
CA ARG A 13 2.75 -1.85 -10.89
C ARG A 13 3.95 -2.75 -11.14
N ASP A 14 5.16 -2.24 -10.98
CA ASP A 14 6.37 -3.08 -11.02
C ASP A 14 6.44 -3.96 -9.76
N PHE A 15 6.19 -5.26 -9.93
CA PHE A 15 6.18 -6.21 -8.83
C PHE A 15 7.53 -6.38 -8.13
N ARG A 16 8.64 -6.00 -8.77
CA ARG A 16 9.95 -5.94 -8.10
C ARG A 16 9.92 -4.91 -6.97
N ARG A 17 9.33 -3.75 -7.22
CA ARG A 17 9.17 -2.69 -6.21
C ARG A 17 8.16 -3.07 -5.12
N VAL A 18 7.09 -3.80 -5.49
CA VAL A 18 6.12 -4.31 -4.50
C VAL A 18 6.78 -5.35 -3.61
N ALA A 19 7.55 -6.28 -4.16
CA ALA A 19 8.31 -7.27 -3.38
C ALA A 19 9.31 -6.57 -2.45
N ASP A 20 10.03 -5.58 -2.95
CA ASP A 20 10.99 -4.79 -2.19
C ASP A 20 10.33 -3.98 -1.06
N LEU A 21 9.16 -3.37 -1.33
CA LEU A 21 8.35 -2.70 -0.31
C LEU A 21 7.95 -3.67 0.82
N ILE A 22 7.49 -4.87 0.48
CA ILE A 22 7.13 -5.90 1.45
C ILE A 22 8.37 -6.29 2.28
N ASN A 23 9.48 -6.56 1.62
CA ASN A 23 10.73 -6.95 2.25
C ASN A 23 11.26 -5.85 3.19
N GLY A 24 11.24 -4.60 2.75
CA GLY A 24 11.69 -3.47 3.56
C GLY A 24 10.77 -3.16 4.74
N VAL A 25 9.45 -3.06 4.49
CA VAL A 25 8.50 -2.56 5.50
C VAL A 25 8.01 -3.66 6.45
N ILE A 26 7.76 -4.87 5.95
CA ILE A 26 7.23 -5.98 6.75
C ILE A 26 8.35 -6.86 7.28
N PHE A 27 9.33 -7.18 6.44
CA PHE A 27 10.40 -8.11 6.80
C PHE A 27 11.72 -7.43 7.20
N HIS A 28 11.69 -6.10 7.38
CA HIS A 28 12.83 -5.31 7.90
C HIS A 28 14.14 -5.53 7.09
N GLY A 29 14.02 -5.51 5.76
CA GLY A 29 15.13 -5.67 4.83
C GLY A 29 15.48 -7.12 4.47
N LYS A 30 14.87 -8.12 5.13
CA LYS A 30 15.06 -9.52 4.75
C LYS A 30 14.38 -9.81 3.42
N GLN A 31 15.11 -10.37 2.46
CA GLN A 31 14.64 -10.69 1.11
C GLN A 31 13.86 -12.01 1.12
N ILE A 32 12.59 -11.94 1.53
CA ILE A 32 11.67 -13.09 1.69
C ILE A 32 10.77 -13.25 0.47
N VAL A 33 10.30 -12.13 -0.11
CA VAL A 33 9.34 -12.10 -1.22
C VAL A 33 10.06 -11.68 -2.49
N ARG A 34 9.81 -12.36 -3.60
CA ARG A 34 10.30 -12.05 -4.94
C ARG A 34 9.12 -11.64 -5.84
N GLU A 35 9.38 -11.01 -6.96
CA GLU A 35 8.34 -10.62 -7.93
C GLU A 35 7.48 -11.81 -8.39
N CYS A 36 8.06 -12.98 -8.59
CA CYS A 36 7.35 -14.20 -8.99
C CYS A 36 6.41 -14.77 -7.91
N ASP A 37 6.54 -14.32 -6.68
CA ASP A 37 5.67 -14.70 -5.56
C ASP A 37 4.39 -13.82 -5.49
N LEU A 38 4.25 -12.84 -6.42
CA LEU A 38 3.16 -11.87 -6.48
C LEU A 38 2.23 -12.14 -7.67
N GLN A 39 0.94 -11.97 -7.43
CA GLN A 39 -0.10 -12.05 -8.45
C GLN A 39 -1.12 -10.94 -8.26
N GLU A 40 -1.30 -10.10 -9.28
CA GLU A 40 -2.30 -9.03 -9.24
C GLU A 40 -3.70 -9.61 -9.01
N GLN A 41 -4.47 -8.94 -8.16
CA GLN A 41 -5.87 -9.24 -7.92
C GLN A 41 -6.71 -8.03 -8.30
N ASN A 42 -7.76 -8.24 -9.07
CA ASN A 42 -8.73 -7.18 -9.31
C ASN A 42 -9.43 -6.86 -7.98
N PRO A 43 -9.37 -5.63 -7.49
CA PRO A 43 -10.09 -5.23 -6.30
C PRO A 43 -11.60 -5.21 -6.62
N VAL A 44 -12.28 -6.34 -6.40
CA VAL A 44 -13.75 -6.42 -6.54
C VAL A 44 -14.36 -5.90 -5.24
N LEU A 45 -14.28 -4.61 -5.01
CA LEU A 45 -14.92 -3.92 -3.89
C LEU A 45 -16.09 -3.09 -4.42
N HIS A 46 -17.08 -3.77 -5.01
CA HIS A 46 -18.35 -3.11 -5.39
C HIS A 46 -19.40 -3.36 -4.32
N ASP A 47 -19.49 -2.49 -3.33
CA ASP A 47 -20.77 -2.24 -2.66
C ASP A 47 -21.65 -1.42 -3.60
N VAL A 48 -22.39 -2.13 -4.47
CA VAL A 48 -23.46 -1.53 -5.27
C VAL A 48 -24.67 -1.42 -4.36
N THR A 49 -24.75 -0.35 -3.58
CA THR A 49 -26.00 0.00 -2.91
C THR A 49 -26.92 0.67 -3.92
N LYS A 50 -27.87 -0.08 -4.43
CA LYS A 50 -29.04 0.47 -5.15
C LYS A 50 -29.92 1.19 -4.13
N LYS A 51 -29.82 2.50 -4.05
CA LYS A 51 -30.77 3.35 -3.36
C LYS A 51 -31.34 4.35 -4.37
N ASN A 52 -32.61 4.20 -4.70
CA ASN A 52 -33.39 5.11 -5.55
C ASN A 52 -32.75 5.41 -6.92
N ASP A 53 -32.59 4.40 -7.78
CA ASP A 53 -32.10 4.53 -9.18
C ASP A 53 -30.80 5.32 -9.40
N LYS A 54 -30.09 5.71 -8.33
CA LYS A 54 -28.74 6.24 -8.40
C LYS A 54 -27.75 5.21 -7.92
N VAL A 55 -26.93 4.71 -8.83
CA VAL A 55 -25.76 3.89 -8.53
C VAL A 55 -24.69 4.81 -7.96
N SER A 56 -24.58 4.87 -6.63
CA SER A 56 -23.43 5.49 -5.98
C SER A 56 -22.43 4.36 -5.69
N ALA A 57 -21.43 4.22 -6.55
CA ALA A 57 -20.25 3.46 -6.23
C ALA A 57 -19.48 4.23 -5.13
N ILE A 58 -19.42 3.67 -3.93
CA ILE A 58 -18.49 4.18 -2.91
C ILE A 58 -17.10 3.76 -3.37
N GLU A 59 -16.34 4.70 -3.95
CA GLU A 59 -14.94 4.51 -4.38
C GLU A 59 -14.01 4.38 -3.15
N ASN A 60 -14.18 3.30 -2.37
CA ASN A 60 -13.25 2.92 -1.30
C ASN A 60 -12.49 1.65 -1.74
N THR A 61 -11.81 1.73 -2.89
CA THR A 61 -10.95 0.65 -3.36
C THR A 61 -9.49 0.97 -3.03
N PRO A 62 -8.68 -0.04 -2.62
CA PRO A 62 -7.24 0.14 -2.55
C PRO A 62 -6.68 0.45 -3.94
N ASP A 63 -5.57 1.19 -3.98
CA ASP A 63 -4.93 1.57 -5.25
C ASP A 63 -4.34 0.35 -5.97
N LEU A 64 -3.88 -0.65 -5.21
CA LEU A 64 -3.36 -1.91 -5.72
C LEU A 64 -3.71 -3.06 -4.77
N SER A 65 -4.09 -4.22 -5.32
CA SER A 65 -4.30 -5.46 -4.58
C SER A 65 -3.48 -6.59 -5.19
N VAL A 66 -2.72 -7.30 -4.35
CA VAL A 66 -1.79 -8.34 -4.78
C VAL A 66 -1.88 -9.55 -3.87
N MET A 67 -2.07 -10.75 -4.44
CA MET A 67 -1.89 -12.00 -3.70
C MET A 67 -0.40 -12.28 -3.57
N VAL A 68 0.07 -12.46 -2.35
CA VAL A 68 1.47 -12.70 -2.01
C VAL A 68 1.62 -14.13 -1.51
N THR A 69 2.59 -14.87 -2.06
CA THR A 69 2.94 -16.22 -1.62
C THR A 69 4.23 -16.18 -0.80
N VAL A 70 4.19 -16.73 0.42
CA VAL A 70 5.38 -16.87 1.28
C VAL A 70 5.46 -18.29 1.79
N GLY A 71 6.43 -19.05 1.32
CA GLY A 71 6.54 -20.48 1.61
C GLY A 71 5.28 -21.23 1.15
N LYS A 72 4.55 -21.83 2.11
CA LYS A 72 3.29 -22.53 1.83
C LYS A 72 2.03 -21.65 2.08
N GLY A 73 2.23 -20.44 2.58
CA GLY A 73 1.15 -19.52 2.94
C GLY A 73 0.89 -18.50 1.84
N LYS A 74 -0.35 -17.95 1.84
CA LYS A 74 -0.73 -16.83 0.99
C LYS A 74 -1.44 -15.76 1.82
N PHE A 75 -1.29 -14.52 1.44
CA PHE A 75 -2.07 -13.40 1.99
C PHE A 75 -2.37 -12.38 0.89
N LEU A 76 -3.46 -11.64 1.06
CA LEU A 76 -3.78 -10.51 0.20
C LEU A 76 -3.11 -9.26 0.76
N LEU A 77 -2.31 -8.60 -0.07
CA LEU A 77 -1.77 -7.28 0.21
C LEU A 77 -2.62 -6.22 -0.50
N MET A 78 -3.08 -5.25 0.26
CA MET A 78 -3.72 -4.03 -0.25
C MET A 78 -2.75 -2.86 -0.03
N ILE A 79 -2.54 -2.05 -1.06
CA ILE A 79 -1.68 -0.87 -1.00
C ILE A 79 -2.54 0.36 -1.31
N GLN A 80 -2.34 1.43 -0.53
CA GLN A 80 -3.01 2.69 -0.71
C GLN A 80 -2.05 3.86 -0.49
N GLY A 81 -1.99 4.77 -1.47
CA GLY A 81 -1.22 6.01 -1.38
C GLY A 81 -1.99 7.13 -0.68
N GLN A 82 -1.30 7.90 0.15
CA GLN A 82 -1.84 9.09 0.81
C GLN A 82 -0.83 10.23 0.79
N THR A 83 -1.22 11.40 0.29
CA THR A 83 -0.39 12.62 0.28
C THR A 83 -0.65 13.51 1.48
N ILE A 84 -1.84 13.38 2.09
CA ILE A 84 -2.24 14.06 3.31
C ILE A 84 -2.75 13.04 4.34
N GLU A 85 -2.72 13.41 5.61
CA GLU A 85 -3.23 12.56 6.68
C GLU A 85 -4.74 12.34 6.56
N HIS A 86 -5.17 11.11 6.74
CA HIS A 86 -6.58 10.74 6.82
C HIS A 86 -6.90 10.37 8.28
N TYR A 87 -7.60 11.25 8.99
CA TYR A 87 -7.79 11.13 10.44
C TYR A 87 -8.51 9.86 10.89
N VAL A 88 -9.37 9.31 10.05
CA VAL A 88 -10.09 8.05 10.33
C VAL A 88 -9.61 6.89 9.45
N MET A 89 -8.33 6.87 9.10
CA MET A 89 -7.72 5.80 8.28
C MET A 89 -7.94 4.39 8.86
N PRO A 90 -7.90 4.16 10.19
CA PRO A 90 -8.20 2.84 10.75
C PRO A 90 -9.59 2.32 10.36
N VAL A 91 -10.61 3.19 10.35
CA VAL A 91 -11.99 2.81 9.95
C VAL A 91 -12.03 2.42 8.47
N ARG A 92 -11.35 3.19 7.60
CA ARG A 92 -11.28 2.90 6.17
C ARG A 92 -10.62 1.56 5.90
N VAL A 93 -9.47 1.30 6.51
CA VAL A 93 -8.74 0.04 6.37
C VAL A 93 -9.55 -1.14 6.91
N LEU A 94 -10.25 -0.97 8.03
CA LEU A 94 -11.12 -2.01 8.60
C LEU A 94 -12.27 -2.34 7.64
N HIS A 95 -12.90 -1.32 7.05
CA HIS A 95 -13.96 -1.50 6.05
C HIS A 95 -13.45 -2.27 4.82
N GLU A 96 -12.32 -1.88 4.25
CA GLU A 96 -11.72 -2.55 3.09
C GLU A 96 -11.37 -4.00 3.37
N LYS A 97 -10.74 -4.29 4.52
CA LYS A 97 -10.46 -5.67 4.96
C LYS A 97 -11.74 -6.47 5.20
N GLY A 98 -12.73 -5.89 5.86
CA GLY A 98 -14.02 -6.53 6.12
C GLY A 98 -14.75 -6.89 4.83
N THR A 99 -14.74 -5.98 3.86
CA THR A 99 -15.32 -6.21 2.53
C THR A 99 -14.62 -7.35 1.79
N ASP A 100 -13.28 -7.41 1.85
CA ASP A 100 -12.56 -8.53 1.23
C ASP A 100 -12.86 -9.87 1.90
N TYR A 101 -12.87 -9.94 3.24
CA TYR A 101 -13.27 -11.18 3.95
C TYR A 101 -14.68 -11.59 3.61
N TYR A 102 -15.62 -10.66 3.49
CA TYR A 102 -16.98 -10.94 3.05
C TYR A 102 -16.99 -11.51 1.62
N ASN A 103 -16.20 -10.95 0.71
CA ASN A 103 -16.08 -11.45 -0.66
C ASN A 103 -15.43 -12.83 -0.72
N GLN A 104 -14.43 -13.12 0.08
CA GLN A 104 -13.85 -14.45 0.21
C GLN A 104 -14.90 -15.46 0.67
N TRP A 105 -15.73 -15.10 1.67
CA TRP A 105 -16.83 -15.93 2.12
C TRP A 105 -17.87 -16.17 1.02
N LYS A 106 -18.29 -15.14 0.28
CA LYS A 106 -19.22 -15.27 -0.84
C LYS A 106 -18.69 -16.19 -1.94
N ARG A 107 -17.40 -16.13 -2.23
CA ARG A 107 -16.76 -17.07 -3.18
C ARG A 107 -16.83 -18.51 -2.69
N LEU A 108 -16.54 -18.75 -1.42
CA LEU A 108 -16.67 -20.09 -0.81
C LEU A 108 -18.11 -20.62 -0.89
N GLN A 109 -19.10 -19.79 -0.54
CA GLN A 109 -20.50 -20.15 -0.66
C GLN A 109 -20.86 -20.58 -2.09
N LYS A 110 -20.40 -19.83 -3.09
CA LYS A 110 -20.61 -20.15 -4.50
C LYS A 110 -19.97 -21.48 -4.88
N ILE A 111 -18.71 -21.69 -4.53
CA ILE A 111 -17.95 -22.93 -4.80
C ILE A 111 -18.69 -24.14 -4.20
N HIS A 112 -19.09 -24.08 -2.93
CA HIS A 112 -19.78 -25.19 -2.26
C HIS A 112 -21.18 -25.43 -2.80
N LYS A 113 -21.89 -24.37 -3.19
CA LYS A 113 -23.21 -24.50 -3.82
C LYS A 113 -23.09 -25.20 -5.19
N GLU A 114 -22.09 -24.83 -6.00
CA GLU A 114 -21.86 -25.45 -7.30
C GLU A 114 -21.38 -26.90 -7.18
N ALA A 115 -20.56 -27.19 -6.17
CA ALA A 115 -20.06 -28.54 -5.89
C ALA A 115 -21.10 -29.46 -5.22
N GLY A 116 -22.14 -28.91 -4.61
CA GLY A 116 -23.16 -29.70 -3.85
C GLY A 116 -22.55 -30.48 -2.69
N ASP A 117 -21.50 -29.98 -2.04
CA ASP A 117 -20.64 -30.75 -1.16
C ASP A 117 -20.76 -30.40 0.33
N LEU A 118 -21.74 -29.56 0.70
CA LEU A 118 -22.13 -29.28 2.08
C LEU A 118 -22.93 -30.49 2.66
N LYS A 119 -22.69 -30.86 3.92
CA LYS A 119 -23.16 -32.15 4.49
C LYS A 119 -24.11 -32.04 5.67
N ASN A 120 -24.09 -30.92 6.39
CA ASN A 120 -24.89 -30.77 7.63
C ASN A 120 -25.51 -29.37 7.72
N GLY A 121 -26.37 -29.15 8.71
CA GLY A 121 -27.12 -27.91 8.89
C GLY A 121 -26.23 -26.69 9.09
N GLU A 122 -25.14 -26.83 9.82
CA GLU A 122 -24.18 -25.74 10.08
C GLU A 122 -23.46 -25.32 8.80
N GLU A 123 -23.07 -26.26 7.96
CA GLU A 123 -22.45 -25.99 6.66
C GLU A 123 -23.46 -25.35 5.70
N TYR A 124 -24.70 -25.80 5.65
CA TYR A 124 -25.76 -25.18 4.86
C TYR A 124 -26.08 -23.75 5.33
N LEU A 125 -26.12 -23.53 6.67
CA LEU A 125 -26.39 -22.19 7.23
C LEU A 125 -25.28 -21.21 6.91
N SER A 126 -24.01 -21.63 7.04
CA SER A 126 -22.85 -20.77 6.80
C SER A 126 -22.44 -20.71 5.31
N GLY A 127 -22.82 -21.72 4.52
CA GLY A 127 -22.33 -21.90 3.16
C GLY A 127 -20.83 -22.21 3.09
N ALA A 128 -20.25 -22.68 4.19
CA ALA A 128 -18.83 -22.97 4.33
C ALA A 128 -18.62 -24.20 5.22
N ARG A 129 -17.50 -24.87 5.09
CA ARG A 129 -17.10 -26.02 5.91
C ARG A 129 -16.19 -25.57 7.04
N LYS A 130 -16.18 -26.28 8.15
CA LYS A 130 -15.30 -26.01 9.32
C LYS A 130 -13.83 -25.93 8.98
N ARG A 131 -13.37 -26.63 7.94
CA ARG A 131 -11.96 -26.64 7.48
C ARG A 131 -11.58 -25.48 6.57
N ASP A 132 -12.56 -24.77 6.02
CA ASP A 132 -12.29 -23.66 5.11
C ASP A 132 -11.57 -22.53 5.84
N LYS A 133 -10.67 -21.88 5.15
CA LYS A 133 -9.85 -20.78 5.67
C LYS A 133 -9.84 -19.62 4.69
N PHE A 134 -9.84 -18.42 5.22
CA PHE A 134 -9.61 -17.19 4.44
C PHE A 134 -8.12 -16.88 4.34
N TYR A 135 -7.75 -16.20 3.28
CA TYR A 135 -6.44 -15.59 3.18
C TYR A 135 -6.39 -14.35 4.09
N PRO A 136 -5.36 -14.20 4.93
CA PRO A 136 -5.19 -12.97 5.70
C PRO A 136 -5.06 -11.75 4.77
N VAL A 137 -5.60 -10.61 5.21
CA VAL A 137 -5.48 -9.33 4.50
C VAL A 137 -4.52 -8.42 5.26
N ILE A 138 -3.45 -8.02 4.59
CA ILE A 138 -2.51 -7.01 5.07
C ILE A 138 -2.74 -5.73 4.27
N HIS A 139 -2.79 -4.59 4.94
CA HIS A 139 -2.96 -3.30 4.30
C HIS A 139 -1.76 -2.41 4.62
N ILE A 140 -1.11 -1.87 3.58
CA ILE A 140 -0.03 -0.89 3.70
C ILE A 140 -0.54 0.45 3.19
N VAL A 141 -0.48 1.45 4.04
CA VAL A 141 -0.69 2.85 3.67
C VAL A 141 0.66 3.46 3.36
N ILE A 142 0.89 3.85 2.12
CA ILE A 142 2.10 4.58 1.71
C ILE A 142 1.82 6.07 1.86
N TYR A 143 2.50 6.71 2.79
CA TYR A 143 2.31 8.12 3.06
C TYR A 143 3.44 8.95 2.45
N PHE A 144 3.07 9.86 1.54
CA PHE A 144 3.98 10.73 0.80
C PHE A 144 4.07 12.14 1.39
N GLY A 145 3.31 12.44 2.45
CA GLY A 145 3.25 13.76 3.06
C GLY A 145 4.59 14.25 3.59
N ARG A 146 4.80 15.57 3.54
CA ARG A 146 6.04 16.21 4.04
C ARG A 146 6.15 16.18 5.56
N LYS A 147 5.01 16.25 6.26
CA LYS A 147 4.95 16.14 7.72
C LYS A 147 4.87 14.68 8.13
N ARG A 148 5.25 14.38 9.37
CA ARG A 148 5.06 13.04 9.92
C ARG A 148 3.58 12.74 10.10
N TRP A 149 3.22 11.45 9.94
CA TRP A 149 1.88 10.97 10.25
C TRP A 149 1.61 11.06 11.75
N LYS A 150 0.60 11.85 12.11
CA LYS A 150 0.15 12.06 13.50
C LYS A 150 -1.29 11.60 13.73
N ALA A 151 -2.04 11.31 12.66
CA ALA A 151 -3.40 10.78 12.76
C ALA A 151 -3.41 9.39 13.38
N ALA A 152 -4.59 8.91 13.76
CA ALA A 152 -4.81 7.60 14.35
C ALA A 152 -4.13 6.48 13.54
N ARG A 153 -3.49 5.53 14.24
CA ARG A 153 -2.85 4.36 13.66
C ARG A 153 -3.58 3.05 13.95
N LYS A 154 -4.53 3.07 14.87
CA LYS A 154 -5.37 1.94 15.27
C LYS A 154 -6.76 2.42 15.66
N MET A 155 -7.72 1.52 15.70
CA MET A 155 -9.09 1.85 16.08
C MET A 155 -9.17 2.43 17.50
N ASP A 156 -8.37 1.91 18.43
CA ASP A 156 -8.31 2.39 19.82
C ASP A 156 -8.02 3.90 19.90
N ASP A 157 -7.21 4.45 18.98
CA ASP A 157 -6.89 5.88 18.94
C ASP A 157 -8.11 6.76 18.60
N LEU A 158 -9.20 6.14 18.11
CA LEU A 158 -10.45 6.80 17.74
C LEU A 158 -11.56 6.62 18.79
N PHE A 159 -11.34 5.78 19.80
CA PHE A 159 -12.35 5.51 20.84
C PHE A 159 -12.15 6.41 22.04
N ARG A 160 -13.25 6.77 22.70
CA ARG A 160 -13.25 7.44 24.01
C ARG A 160 -13.09 6.40 25.12
N THR A 161 -11.89 5.80 25.19
CA THR A 161 -11.64 4.66 26.09
C THR A 161 -11.28 5.06 27.51
N GLU A 162 -10.94 6.33 27.76
CA GLU A 162 -10.54 6.86 29.06
C GLU A 162 -11.61 6.72 30.15
N ILE A 163 -12.88 6.63 29.75
CA ILE A 163 -14.03 6.47 30.65
C ILE A 163 -14.36 5.01 30.98
N PHE A 164 -13.67 4.04 30.34
CA PHE A 164 -13.97 2.62 30.51
C PHE A 164 -13.00 1.93 31.47
N PRO A 165 -13.49 0.91 32.24
CA PRO A 165 -12.61 0.01 32.99
C PRO A 165 -11.62 -0.74 32.10
N GLU A 166 -10.47 -1.13 32.67
CA GLU A 166 -9.40 -1.83 31.91
C GLU A 166 -9.88 -3.15 31.29
N GLU A 167 -10.84 -3.84 31.92
CA GLU A 167 -11.44 -5.07 31.41
C GLU A 167 -12.15 -4.84 30.06
N LEU A 168 -12.85 -3.70 29.90
CA LEU A 168 -13.50 -3.34 28.65
C LEU A 168 -12.48 -2.86 27.62
N LYS A 169 -11.49 -2.09 28.03
CA LYS A 169 -10.43 -1.61 27.11
C LYS A 169 -9.72 -2.76 26.39
N ARG A 170 -9.51 -3.89 27.07
CA ARG A 170 -8.89 -5.09 26.49
C ARG A 170 -9.70 -5.71 25.34
N LEU A 171 -11.01 -5.46 25.28
CA LEU A 171 -11.87 -5.96 24.20
C LEU A 171 -11.77 -5.10 22.92
N PHE A 172 -11.19 -3.91 22.99
CA PHE A 172 -11.06 -2.99 21.86
C PHE A 172 -9.68 -3.02 21.21
N VAL A 173 -8.75 -3.88 21.68
CA VAL A 173 -7.38 -3.94 21.20
C VAL A 173 -7.32 -4.42 19.75
N GLU A 174 -6.87 -3.55 18.87
CA GLU A 174 -6.60 -3.87 17.46
C GLU A 174 -5.14 -3.61 17.09
N LYS A 175 -4.70 -4.29 16.03
CA LYS A 175 -3.36 -4.07 15.48
C LYS A 175 -3.27 -2.71 14.82
N SER A 176 -2.15 -2.02 15.04
CA SER A 176 -1.83 -0.76 14.37
C SER A 176 -1.75 -0.96 12.85
N LEU A 177 -2.11 0.08 12.10
CA LEU A 177 -1.91 0.14 10.66
C LEU A 177 -0.42 0.03 10.32
N VAL A 178 -0.12 -0.61 9.20
CA VAL A 178 1.20 -0.52 8.58
C VAL A 178 1.23 0.76 7.75
N ILE A 179 1.86 1.81 8.27
CA ILE A 179 2.03 3.09 7.57
C ILE A 179 3.49 3.24 7.19
N PHE A 180 3.77 3.22 5.89
CA PHE A 180 5.08 3.49 5.33
C PHE A 180 5.22 4.98 5.03
N GLU A 181 5.81 5.72 5.95
CA GLU A 181 6.10 7.14 5.78
C GLU A 181 7.35 7.31 4.89
N MET A 182 7.17 7.33 3.57
CA MET A 182 8.25 7.27 2.59
C MET A 182 9.33 8.36 2.80
N ARG A 183 8.92 9.60 3.10
CA ARG A 183 9.86 10.71 3.35
C ARG A 183 10.57 10.64 4.70
N HIS A 184 10.11 9.78 5.59
CA HIS A 184 10.60 9.66 6.96
C HIS A 184 11.14 8.27 7.30
N PHE A 185 11.19 7.40 6.29
CA PHE A 185 11.75 6.07 6.45
C PHE A 185 13.25 6.15 6.75
N LYS A 186 13.69 5.45 7.80
CA LYS A 186 15.08 5.57 8.27
C LYS A 186 16.04 4.66 7.52
N ASN A 187 15.56 3.51 7.11
CA ASN A 187 16.37 2.38 6.65
C ASN A 187 16.18 2.18 5.13
N GLU A 188 16.35 3.25 4.34
CA GLU A 188 16.22 3.20 2.88
C GLU A 188 17.18 2.19 2.24
N GLU A 189 18.28 1.86 2.94
CA GLU A 189 19.24 0.83 2.51
C GLU A 189 18.68 -0.60 2.53
N TRP A 190 17.53 -0.83 3.14
CA TRP A 190 16.84 -2.12 3.11
C TRP A 190 16.21 -2.43 1.74
N PHE A 191 15.97 -1.38 0.92
CA PHE A 191 15.44 -1.55 -0.41
C PHE A 191 16.55 -1.91 -1.41
N GLN A 192 16.24 -2.82 -2.33
CA GLN A 192 17.16 -3.33 -3.35
C GLN A 192 16.86 -2.80 -4.75
N THR A 193 15.66 -2.22 -4.96
CA THR A 193 15.26 -1.58 -6.21
C THR A 193 15.53 -0.07 -6.18
N ASP A 194 15.12 0.64 -7.24
CA ASP A 194 15.11 2.09 -7.31
C ASP A 194 14.24 2.75 -6.21
N LEU A 195 13.40 1.99 -5.53
CA LEU A 195 12.66 2.44 -4.35
C LEU A 195 13.60 3.03 -3.28
N ARG A 196 14.81 2.51 -3.16
CA ARG A 196 15.87 3.08 -2.31
C ARG A 196 16.18 4.52 -2.66
N GLN A 197 16.48 4.80 -3.94
CA GLN A 197 16.85 6.13 -4.41
C GLN A 197 15.64 7.07 -4.40
N VAL A 198 14.46 6.56 -4.73
CA VAL A 198 13.21 7.32 -4.67
C VAL A 198 12.90 7.77 -3.24
N CYS A 199 12.97 6.88 -2.26
CA CYS A 199 12.82 7.24 -0.84
C CYS A 199 13.88 8.25 -0.40
N GLY A 200 15.15 8.01 -0.74
CA GLY A 200 16.27 8.88 -0.40
C GLY A 200 16.13 10.29 -1.00
N PHE A 201 15.66 10.38 -2.24
CA PHE A 201 15.35 11.65 -2.90
C PHE A 201 14.24 12.41 -2.17
N LEU A 202 13.07 11.76 -1.99
CA LEU A 202 11.90 12.39 -1.37
C LEU A 202 12.18 12.85 0.07
N LYS A 203 13.00 12.12 0.80
CA LYS A 203 13.46 12.45 2.16
C LYS A 203 14.25 13.76 2.21
N ARG A 204 14.98 14.09 1.14
CA ARG A 204 15.91 15.24 1.06
C ARG A 204 15.34 16.47 0.35
N THR A 205 14.11 16.40 -0.18
CA THR A 205 13.49 17.51 -0.95
C THR A 205 13.34 18.83 -0.20
N ASN A 206 13.46 18.84 1.13
CA ASN A 206 13.41 20.06 1.95
C ASN A 206 14.80 20.70 2.16
N ASP A 207 15.89 20.08 1.68
CA ASP A 207 17.26 20.56 1.84
C ASP A 207 17.99 20.41 0.49
N ARG A 208 18.10 21.53 -0.24
CA ARG A 208 18.66 21.56 -1.58
C ARG A 208 20.10 21.04 -1.63
N THR A 209 20.91 21.39 -0.65
CA THR A 209 22.31 20.96 -0.59
C THR A 209 22.42 19.45 -0.39
N LYS A 210 21.66 18.89 0.57
CA LYS A 210 21.65 17.45 0.80
C LYS A 210 21.07 16.68 -0.37
N LEU A 211 20.05 17.23 -1.04
CA LEU A 211 19.47 16.61 -2.23
C LEU A 211 20.48 16.55 -3.37
N LYS A 212 21.18 17.66 -3.63
CA LYS A 212 22.24 17.72 -4.67
C LYS A 212 23.33 16.68 -4.42
N LEU A 213 23.91 16.66 -3.23
CA LEU A 213 24.92 15.66 -2.83
C LEU A 213 24.41 14.22 -3.02
N TYR A 214 23.19 13.95 -2.61
CA TYR A 214 22.61 12.61 -2.73
C TYR A 214 22.42 12.17 -4.20
N ILE A 215 22.03 13.10 -5.08
CA ILE A 215 21.94 12.83 -6.53
C ILE A 215 23.31 12.57 -7.12
N GLU A 216 24.32 13.37 -6.77
CA GLU A 216 25.71 13.22 -7.23
C GLU A 216 26.30 11.87 -6.79
N GLU A 217 26.11 11.49 -5.52
CA GLU A 217 26.53 10.17 -4.99
C GLU A 217 25.84 8.97 -5.67
N ASN A 218 24.63 9.17 -6.18
CA ASN A 218 23.82 8.14 -6.83
C ASN A 218 23.62 8.41 -8.34
N GLN A 219 24.47 9.23 -8.97
CA GLN A 219 24.30 9.69 -10.35
C GLN A 219 24.02 8.57 -11.34
N LYS A 220 24.76 7.45 -11.24
CA LYS A 220 24.60 6.29 -12.11
C LYS A 220 23.18 5.71 -12.06
N VAL A 221 22.55 5.68 -10.88
CA VAL A 221 21.17 5.15 -10.73
C VAL A 221 20.19 6.20 -11.24
N PHE A 222 20.33 7.45 -10.83
CA PHE A 222 19.43 8.51 -11.28
C PHE A 222 19.46 8.72 -12.80
N SER A 223 20.59 8.57 -13.48
CA SER A 223 20.67 8.65 -14.94
C SER A 223 19.97 7.51 -15.67
N ASN A 224 19.70 6.40 -15.00
CA ASN A 224 19.12 5.18 -15.58
C ASN A 224 17.75 4.80 -14.95
N LEU A 225 17.14 5.69 -14.17
CA LEU A 225 15.80 5.44 -13.66
C LEU A 225 14.81 5.26 -14.82
N PRO A 226 13.85 4.34 -14.70
CA PRO A 226 12.77 4.20 -15.67
C PRO A 226 11.84 5.43 -15.63
N GLU A 227 11.07 5.62 -16.69
CA GLU A 227 10.24 6.82 -16.89
C GLU A 227 9.20 6.99 -15.78
N ASP A 228 8.54 5.89 -15.39
CA ASP A 228 7.56 5.86 -14.30
C ASP A 228 8.13 6.30 -12.95
N ALA A 229 9.42 6.00 -12.67
CA ALA A 229 10.10 6.49 -11.48
C ALA A 229 10.38 7.99 -11.53
N TYR A 230 10.73 8.52 -12.71
CA TYR A 230 10.87 9.97 -12.88
C TYR A 230 9.55 10.71 -12.73
N ASP A 231 8.49 10.20 -13.34
CA ASP A 231 7.14 10.78 -13.23
C ASP A 231 6.66 10.76 -11.79
N PHE A 232 6.90 9.66 -11.09
CA PHE A 232 6.60 9.54 -9.67
C PHE A 232 7.36 10.58 -8.83
N LEU A 233 8.68 10.74 -9.05
CA LEU A 233 9.49 11.75 -8.36
C LEU A 233 9.02 13.17 -8.68
N ALA A 234 8.71 13.47 -9.95
CA ALA A 234 8.23 14.78 -10.38
C ALA A 234 6.94 15.16 -9.65
N VAL A 235 5.96 14.28 -9.67
CA VAL A 235 4.67 14.51 -9.05
C VAL A 235 4.79 14.60 -7.52
N MET A 236 5.48 13.65 -6.89
CA MET A 236 5.58 13.60 -5.43
C MET A 236 6.47 14.70 -4.84
N ALA A 237 7.47 15.18 -5.58
CA ALA A 237 8.31 16.31 -5.17
C ALA A 237 7.71 17.68 -5.55
N GLY A 238 6.74 17.71 -6.48
CA GLY A 238 6.15 18.94 -7.02
C GLY A 238 7.09 19.65 -8.01
N ILE A 239 7.92 18.90 -8.75
CA ILE A 239 8.91 19.42 -9.71
C ILE A 239 8.35 19.28 -11.12
N ARG A 240 7.91 20.38 -11.73
CA ARG A 240 7.23 20.41 -13.04
C ARG A 240 8.08 19.97 -14.24
N ASN A 241 9.41 19.99 -14.15
CA ASN A 241 10.32 19.80 -15.30
C ASN A 241 11.39 18.74 -15.05
N LEU A 242 11.12 17.71 -14.24
CA LEU A 242 12.12 16.69 -13.94
C LEU A 242 12.54 15.89 -15.19
N GLN A 243 11.65 15.72 -16.16
CA GLN A 243 11.95 15.07 -17.44
C GLN A 243 12.91 15.91 -18.31
N LEU A 244 12.83 17.25 -18.29
CA LEU A 244 13.80 18.12 -18.96
C LEU A 244 15.18 18.04 -18.30
N ILE A 245 15.21 17.84 -16.99
CA ILE A 245 16.45 17.62 -16.24
C ILE A 245 17.08 16.26 -16.65
N LYS A 246 16.27 15.21 -16.83
CA LYS A 246 16.72 13.91 -17.36
C LYS A 246 17.43 14.06 -18.71
N GLN A 247 16.83 14.78 -19.65
CA GLN A 247 17.41 15.01 -20.98
C GLN A 247 18.75 15.76 -20.88
N LYS A 248 18.86 16.77 -20.02
CA LYS A 248 20.11 17.50 -19.79
C LYS A 248 21.20 16.62 -19.17
N ILE A 249 20.87 15.79 -18.17
CA ILE A 249 21.83 14.85 -17.56
C ILE A 249 22.35 13.85 -18.59
N GLN A 250 21.50 13.38 -19.49
CA GLN A 250 21.86 12.41 -20.54
C GLN A 250 22.69 13.04 -21.66
N THR A 251 22.46 14.33 -21.98
CA THR A 251 23.14 15.01 -23.09
C THR A 251 24.44 15.72 -22.69
N GLU A 252 24.59 16.16 -21.47
CA GLU A 252 25.71 17.05 -21.07
C GLU A 252 26.79 16.36 -20.22
N GLY A 253 26.62 15.08 -19.80
CA GLY A 253 27.64 14.34 -19.02
C GLY A 253 28.19 15.09 -17.81
N GLY A 254 27.55 16.16 -17.37
CA GLY A 254 28.05 17.11 -16.38
C GLY A 254 26.95 17.87 -15.64
N GLY A 255 27.24 18.16 -14.45
CA GLY A 255 26.76 19.10 -13.47
C GLY A 255 25.28 19.53 -13.48
N PHE A 256 24.63 19.32 -12.36
CA PHE A 256 23.36 19.93 -12.00
C PHE A 256 23.55 21.40 -11.68
N ASP A 257 23.16 22.32 -12.58
CA ASP A 257 22.78 23.68 -12.22
C ASP A 257 21.27 23.75 -12.00
N MET A 258 20.87 23.82 -10.75
CA MET A 258 19.48 24.05 -10.31
C MET A 258 19.28 25.52 -9.93
#